data_cf0d06e7d77176592c725b1ebd8e9a41
#
_entry.id   cf0d06e7d77176592c725b1ebd8e9a41
#
_cell.length_a   1.000
_cell.length_b   1.000
_cell.length_c   1.000
_cell.angle_alpha   90.00
_cell.angle_beta   90.00
_cell.angle_gamma   90.00
#
_symmetry.space_group_name_H-M   'P 1'
#
loop_
_entity.id
_entity.type
_entity.pdbx_description
1 polymer ?
#
loop_
_entity_poly.entity_id
_entity_poly.type
_entity_poly.pdbx_seq_one_letter_code
_entity_poly.pdbx_strand_id
1 'polypeptide(L)'
;MIRIILLILLFNISPICSQNFKKIDSLIENSIELKAFPGAQLYLKNTDYTYSKSYGFHTYDSLIKVEQDHLYDLASITKTLAATLAIMKLYDEKKLRLDDVISKHIKRLNSSNKKNSSFHELLIHQSGWKPYISHQLSLIKKNGKLKSRFIDDESSKKRIQVANNLFIKKSYYNKIVRKIKRTKIKSKGEYLYSGLFFCLVPEIVENISGESFQSYLYENFYSKIGVNLMFNPAKNYQLNKIVPTENDVTFRKQLIQGYVHDETAAIMGGISGNAGLFGSANDVGKMSELLLNKGKLNSEQIINENTVKYFSNPENYKNERAVRGLGFDKPRLTSSGKITPSQKFSDLSYGHTGFTGTFFWIDPEKETIIVLLTNRVYPSRSYENMYDLDVRRKLVDIVIEN
;
A
#
# COMPACT_ATOMS: atom_id res chain seq x y z
N MET A 1 28.53 23.91 47.08
CA MET A 1 27.64 24.53 46.05
C MET A 1 28.03 23.99 44.69
N ILE A 2 27.28 22.99 44.19
CA ILE A 2 27.49 22.38 42.86
C ILE A 2 26.63 23.20 41.88
N ARG A 3 27.27 23.89 40.94
CA ARG A 3 26.58 24.58 39.83
C ARG A 3 26.24 23.56 38.79
N ILE A 4 24.95 23.26 38.64
CA ILE A 4 24.41 22.49 37.52
C ILE A 4 24.39 23.42 36.30
N ILE A 5 25.25 23.17 35.32
CA ILE A 5 25.22 23.82 34.02
C ILE A 5 24.16 23.07 33.18
N LEU A 6 23.01 23.71 33.00
CA LEU A 6 21.97 23.22 32.10
C LEU A 6 22.43 23.53 30.65
N LEU A 7 22.90 22.51 29.94
CA LEU A 7 23.20 22.60 28.50
C LEU A 7 21.86 22.60 27.74
N ILE A 8 21.39 23.78 27.36
CA ILE A 8 20.25 23.93 26.42
C ILE A 8 20.81 23.64 25.01
N LEU A 9 20.57 22.42 24.50
CA LEU A 9 20.76 22.10 23.10
C LEU A 9 19.70 22.85 22.27
N LEU A 10 20.02 24.02 21.80
CA LEU A 10 19.25 24.72 20.78
C LEU A 10 19.45 23.96 19.45
N PHE A 11 18.45 23.17 19.03
CA PHE A 11 18.37 22.69 17.68
C PHE A 11 18.16 23.88 16.72
N ASN A 12 19.24 24.37 16.15
CA ASN A 12 19.18 25.36 15.08
C ASN A 12 18.66 24.67 13.80
N ILE A 13 17.35 24.66 13.60
CA ILE A 13 16.76 24.34 12.28
C ILE A 13 17.23 25.46 11.35
N SER A 14 17.90 25.10 10.25
CA SER A 14 18.38 26.11 9.30
C SER A 14 17.20 26.92 8.75
N PRO A 15 17.35 28.22 8.48
CA PRO A 15 16.27 29.07 7.95
C PRO A 15 15.66 28.51 6.65
N ILE A 16 16.46 27.86 5.81
CA ILE A 16 16.03 27.22 4.55
C ILE A 16 15.07 26.07 4.83
N CYS A 17 15.38 25.19 5.80
CA CYS A 17 14.53 24.08 6.19
C CYS A 17 13.17 24.57 6.72
N SER A 18 13.16 25.64 7.53
CA SER A 18 11.92 26.26 8.01
C SER A 18 11.05 26.85 6.91
N GLN A 19 11.64 27.42 5.84
CA GLN A 19 10.89 27.99 4.71
C GLN A 19 10.22 26.88 3.88
N ASN A 20 10.86 25.74 3.73
CA ASN A 20 10.31 24.64 2.96
C ASN A 20 9.17 23.93 3.67
N PHE A 21 9.25 23.75 4.99
CA PHE A 21 8.10 23.22 5.74
C PHE A 21 6.87 24.11 5.59
N LYS A 22 7.03 25.44 5.58
CA LYS A 22 5.92 26.38 5.31
C LYS A 22 5.32 26.18 3.91
N LYS A 23 6.15 25.95 2.87
CA LYS A 23 5.66 25.69 1.51
C LYS A 23 4.90 24.35 1.44
N ILE A 24 5.40 23.32 2.13
CA ILE A 24 4.76 22.01 2.23
C ILE A 24 3.42 22.15 2.96
N ASP A 25 3.40 22.83 4.11
CA ASP A 25 2.18 23.08 4.87
C ASP A 25 1.14 23.80 4.01
N SER A 26 1.52 24.87 3.33
CA SER A 26 0.63 25.62 2.43
C SER A 26 0.10 24.76 1.28
N LEU A 27 0.94 23.87 0.70
CA LEU A 27 0.49 22.96 -0.34
C LEU A 27 -0.60 22.01 0.16
N ILE A 28 -0.41 21.41 1.34
CA ILE A 28 -1.36 20.43 1.89
C ILE A 28 -2.65 21.14 2.35
N GLU A 29 -2.53 22.27 3.04
CA GLU A 29 -3.67 23.06 3.50
C GLU A 29 -4.52 23.59 2.34
N ASN A 30 -3.91 24.17 1.32
CA ASN A 30 -4.61 24.57 0.09
C ASN A 30 -5.27 23.37 -0.64
N SER A 31 -4.64 22.20 -0.61
CA SER A 31 -5.21 20.98 -1.18
C SER A 31 -6.48 20.54 -0.43
N ILE A 32 -6.52 20.71 0.89
CA ILE A 32 -7.71 20.45 1.71
C ILE A 32 -8.82 21.48 1.38
N GLU A 33 -8.50 22.76 1.31
CA GLU A 33 -9.44 23.83 0.96
C GLU A 33 -10.06 23.59 -0.43
N LEU A 34 -9.25 23.16 -1.39
CA LEU A 34 -9.68 22.82 -2.76
C LEU A 34 -10.32 21.41 -2.85
N LYS A 35 -10.61 20.76 -1.71
CA LYS A 35 -11.30 19.47 -1.62
C LYS A 35 -10.58 18.33 -2.38
N ALA A 36 -9.26 18.34 -2.38
CA ALA A 36 -8.49 17.21 -2.86
C ALA A 36 -8.61 15.99 -1.91
N PHE A 37 -8.71 16.26 -0.64
CA PHE A 37 -8.97 15.30 0.44
C PHE A 37 -9.35 16.08 1.72
N PRO A 38 -10.11 15.48 2.67
CA PRO A 38 -10.48 16.18 3.90
C PRO A 38 -9.35 16.29 4.92
N GLY A 39 -8.39 15.37 4.88
CA GLY A 39 -7.23 15.38 5.76
C GLY A 39 -6.08 14.52 5.27
N ALA A 40 -4.92 14.71 5.87
CA ALA A 40 -3.70 14.03 5.48
C ALA A 40 -2.75 13.79 6.66
N GLN A 41 -1.89 12.79 6.52
CA GLN A 41 -0.67 12.62 7.32
C GLN A 41 0.53 12.67 6.40
N LEU A 42 1.58 13.34 6.86
CA LEU A 42 2.85 13.47 6.17
C LEU A 42 3.98 12.94 7.05
N TYR A 43 4.91 12.18 6.45
CA TYR A 43 6.19 11.82 7.04
C TYR A 43 7.27 12.06 5.99
N LEU A 44 8.26 12.87 6.35
CA LEU A 44 9.42 13.18 5.53
C LEU A 44 10.68 12.86 6.33
N LYS A 45 11.67 12.30 5.67
CA LYS A 45 12.99 12.11 6.25
C LYS A 45 14.05 12.26 5.17
N ASN A 46 15.13 12.92 5.55
CA ASN A 46 16.41 12.92 4.84
C ASN A 46 17.56 12.84 5.87
N THR A 47 18.80 13.13 5.45
CA THR A 47 19.97 13.16 6.34
C THR A 47 19.85 14.16 7.47
N ASP A 48 19.19 15.30 7.23
CA ASP A 48 19.22 16.48 8.12
C ASP A 48 18.04 16.54 9.07
N TYR A 49 16.88 15.97 8.67
CA TYR A 49 15.65 16.07 9.46
C TYR A 49 14.71 14.89 9.29
N THR A 50 13.84 14.75 10.28
CA THR A 50 12.59 13.98 10.18
C THR A 50 11.45 14.94 10.50
N TYR A 51 10.47 15.02 9.58
CA TYR A 51 9.30 15.88 9.74
C TYR A 51 8.03 15.05 9.63
N SER A 52 7.17 15.13 10.64
CA SER A 52 5.90 14.42 10.68
C SER A 52 4.79 15.37 11.11
N LYS A 53 3.72 15.46 10.32
CA LYS A 53 2.59 16.36 10.60
C LYS A 53 1.27 15.78 10.08
N SER A 54 0.20 16.05 10.82
CA SER A 54 -1.18 15.75 10.44
C SER A 54 -1.91 17.03 10.09
N TYR A 55 -2.85 16.94 9.11
CA TYR A 55 -3.59 18.08 8.58
C TYR A 55 -5.06 17.73 8.44
N GLY A 56 -5.92 18.73 8.64
CA GLY A 56 -7.35 18.64 8.37
C GLY A 56 -8.09 17.64 9.27
N PHE A 57 -9.09 16.99 8.71
CA PHE A 57 -10.07 16.21 9.44
C PHE A 57 -10.34 14.86 8.73
N HIS A 58 -11.03 13.95 9.42
CA HIS A 58 -11.44 12.68 8.84
C HIS A 58 -12.39 12.86 7.66
N THR A 59 -13.25 13.86 7.75
CA THR A 59 -14.33 14.15 6.82
C THR A 59 -14.48 15.66 6.64
N TYR A 60 -15.23 16.09 5.63
CA TYR A 60 -15.46 17.52 5.35
C TYR A 60 -16.39 18.23 6.34
N ASP A 61 -17.02 17.51 7.28
CA ASP A 61 -17.79 18.08 8.38
C ASP A 61 -16.93 18.63 9.52
N SER A 62 -15.62 18.37 9.48
CA SER A 62 -14.61 18.90 10.42
C SER A 62 -14.80 18.49 11.89
N LEU A 63 -15.41 17.33 12.16
CA LEU A 63 -15.69 16.87 13.52
C LEU A 63 -14.46 16.23 14.20
N ILE A 64 -13.72 15.39 13.47
CA ILE A 64 -12.58 14.64 14.02
C ILE A 64 -11.31 15.08 13.30
N LYS A 65 -10.40 15.75 14.01
CA LYS A 65 -9.07 16.09 13.48
C LYS A 65 -8.25 14.85 13.18
N VAL A 66 -7.42 14.91 12.17
CA VAL A 66 -6.42 13.87 11.89
C VAL A 66 -5.28 14.00 12.88
N GLU A 67 -4.98 12.89 13.59
CA GLU A 67 -3.84 12.77 14.50
C GLU A 67 -2.80 11.80 13.92
N GLN A 68 -1.57 11.81 14.46
CA GLN A 68 -0.45 11.04 13.90
C GLN A 68 -0.57 9.52 14.10
N ASP A 69 -1.36 9.07 15.06
CA ASP A 69 -1.65 7.66 15.33
C ASP A 69 -2.91 7.15 14.62
N HIS A 70 -3.59 8.01 13.85
CA HIS A 70 -4.77 7.60 13.09
C HIS A 70 -4.39 6.72 11.89
N LEU A 71 -5.21 5.71 11.62
CA LEU A 71 -4.95 4.71 10.60
C LEU A 71 -5.65 5.06 9.30
N TYR A 72 -4.91 5.01 8.19
CA TYR A 72 -5.41 5.13 6.83
C TYR A 72 -5.46 3.76 6.15
N ASP A 73 -6.43 3.53 5.29
CA ASP A 73 -6.39 2.43 4.32
C ASP A 73 -5.28 2.72 3.29
N LEU A 74 -4.22 1.93 3.36
CA LEU A 74 -3.02 2.09 2.54
C LEU A 74 -3.23 1.62 1.09
N ALA A 75 -4.37 1.03 0.77
CA ALA A 75 -4.72 0.53 -0.56
C ALA A 75 -3.56 -0.29 -1.18
N SER A 76 -3.11 0.09 -2.38
CA SER A 76 -2.08 -0.67 -3.11
C SER A 76 -0.68 -0.62 -2.47
N ILE A 77 -0.41 0.23 -1.50
CA ILE A 77 0.83 0.16 -0.70
C ILE A 77 0.92 -1.22 0.02
N THR A 78 -0.21 -1.89 0.26
CA THR A 78 -0.24 -3.29 0.72
C THR A 78 0.58 -4.23 -0.16
N LYS A 79 0.63 -3.98 -1.49
CA LYS A 79 1.43 -4.81 -2.40
C LYS A 79 2.92 -4.76 -2.08
N THR A 80 3.41 -3.61 -1.65
CA THR A 80 4.82 -3.42 -1.27
C THR A 80 5.07 -3.81 0.17
N LEU A 81 4.40 -3.14 1.12
CA LEU A 81 4.69 -3.26 2.54
C LEU A 81 4.10 -4.51 3.22
N ALA A 82 3.36 -5.34 2.47
CA ALA A 82 2.92 -6.66 2.94
C ALA A 82 3.34 -7.76 1.95
N ALA A 83 2.74 -7.80 0.76
CA ALA A 83 2.92 -8.93 -0.15
C ALA A 83 4.37 -9.07 -0.65
N THR A 84 4.98 -7.98 -1.12
CA THR A 84 6.36 -8.00 -1.63
C THR A 84 7.35 -8.27 -0.49
N LEU A 85 7.18 -7.65 0.68
CA LEU A 85 8.03 -7.94 1.83
C LEU A 85 7.99 -9.41 2.26
N ALA A 86 6.80 -10.04 2.27
CA ALA A 86 6.69 -11.46 2.57
C ALA A 86 7.43 -12.32 1.52
N ILE A 87 7.29 -11.98 0.23
CA ILE A 87 8.01 -12.67 -0.84
C ILE A 87 9.52 -12.44 -0.74
N MET A 88 9.97 -11.21 -0.42
CA MET A 88 11.39 -10.89 -0.18
C MET A 88 11.96 -11.76 0.93
N LYS A 89 11.23 -11.92 2.04
CA LYS A 89 11.66 -12.74 3.17
C LYS A 89 11.74 -14.22 2.80
N LEU A 90 10.74 -14.76 2.11
CA LEU A 90 10.76 -16.13 1.63
C LEU A 90 11.88 -16.38 0.62
N TYR A 91 12.20 -15.41 -0.21
CA TYR A 91 13.32 -15.45 -1.16
C TYR A 91 14.66 -15.43 -0.41
N ASP A 92 14.82 -14.53 0.55
CA ASP A 92 16.00 -14.38 1.40
C ASP A 92 16.32 -15.67 2.18
N GLU A 93 15.27 -16.34 2.69
CA GLU A 93 15.32 -17.64 3.36
C GLU A 93 15.48 -18.82 2.39
N LYS A 94 15.61 -18.61 1.09
CA LYS A 94 15.70 -19.63 0.04
C LYS A 94 14.48 -20.59 -0.01
N LYS A 95 13.35 -20.18 0.55
CA LYS A 95 12.08 -20.95 0.54
C LYS A 95 11.29 -20.73 -0.75
N LEU A 96 11.60 -19.66 -1.49
CA LEU A 96 10.98 -19.29 -2.75
C LEU A 96 12.06 -18.77 -3.71
N ARG A 97 11.95 -19.14 -5.00
CA ARG A 97 12.80 -18.61 -6.07
C ARG A 97 11.96 -17.72 -6.99
N LEU A 98 12.56 -16.68 -7.57
CA LEU A 98 11.84 -15.79 -8.49
C LEU A 98 11.50 -16.44 -9.83
N ASP A 99 12.24 -17.47 -10.23
CA ASP A 99 11.96 -18.30 -11.40
C ASP A 99 10.96 -19.45 -11.11
N ASP A 100 10.57 -19.69 -9.85
CA ASP A 100 9.50 -20.61 -9.52
C ASP A 100 8.21 -20.19 -10.24
N VAL A 101 7.49 -21.18 -10.79
CA VAL A 101 6.18 -20.94 -11.42
C VAL A 101 5.09 -20.94 -10.36
N ILE A 102 4.08 -20.08 -10.55
CA ILE A 102 2.98 -19.89 -9.58
C ILE A 102 2.26 -21.20 -9.22
N SER A 103 2.15 -22.14 -10.16
CA SER A 103 1.47 -23.42 -9.95
C SER A 103 2.20 -24.36 -8.97
N LYS A 104 3.49 -24.16 -8.73
CA LYS A 104 4.24 -24.87 -7.68
C LYS A 104 3.63 -24.61 -6.29
N HIS A 105 3.18 -23.38 -6.05
CA HIS A 105 2.66 -22.92 -4.76
C HIS A 105 1.12 -22.88 -4.71
N ILE A 106 0.45 -22.69 -5.84
CA ILE A 106 -1.01 -22.71 -5.97
C ILE A 106 -1.43 -23.84 -6.92
N LYS A 107 -1.52 -25.05 -6.40
CA LYS A 107 -1.84 -26.26 -7.17
C LYS A 107 -3.11 -26.16 -8.03
N ARG A 108 -4.08 -25.34 -7.58
CA ARG A 108 -5.32 -25.08 -8.33
C ARG A 108 -5.08 -24.40 -9.68
N LEU A 109 -3.92 -23.81 -9.92
CA LEU A 109 -3.53 -23.20 -11.20
C LEU A 109 -2.89 -24.17 -12.19
N ASN A 110 -2.60 -25.43 -11.82
CA ASN A 110 -1.97 -26.42 -12.71
C ASN A 110 -2.73 -26.62 -14.04
N SER A 111 -4.05 -26.52 -14.03
CA SER A 111 -4.89 -26.61 -15.22
C SER A 111 -5.32 -25.24 -15.76
N SER A 112 -4.48 -24.21 -15.59
CA SER A 112 -4.70 -22.84 -16.06
C SER A 112 -3.62 -22.42 -17.04
N ASN A 113 -3.96 -21.49 -17.94
CA ASN A 113 -2.96 -20.80 -18.78
C ASN A 113 -1.94 -20.00 -17.96
N LYS A 114 -2.18 -19.83 -16.66
CA LYS A 114 -1.32 -19.08 -15.71
C LYS A 114 -0.26 -19.96 -15.04
N LYS A 115 -0.34 -21.28 -15.19
CA LYS A 115 0.49 -22.25 -14.46
C LYS A 115 2.01 -21.94 -14.51
N ASN A 116 2.48 -21.45 -15.65
CA ASN A 116 3.89 -21.19 -15.93
C ASN A 116 4.30 -19.72 -15.71
N SER A 117 3.47 -18.88 -15.10
CA SER A 117 3.90 -17.51 -14.75
C SER A 117 4.90 -17.58 -13.59
N SER A 118 6.08 -16.99 -13.76
CA SER A 118 7.11 -16.90 -12.72
C SER A 118 6.80 -15.76 -11.73
N PHE A 119 7.37 -15.85 -10.52
CA PHE A 119 7.25 -14.76 -9.56
C PHE A 119 7.89 -13.48 -10.09
N HIS A 120 8.99 -13.58 -10.82
CA HIS A 120 9.62 -12.44 -11.46
C HIS A 120 8.63 -11.71 -12.38
N GLU A 121 8.04 -12.41 -13.37
CA GLU A 121 7.07 -11.82 -14.31
C GLU A 121 5.86 -11.21 -13.59
N LEU A 122 5.41 -11.81 -12.49
CA LEU A 122 4.25 -11.38 -11.71
C LEU A 122 4.56 -10.10 -10.92
N LEU A 123 5.74 -10.01 -10.31
CA LEU A 123 6.15 -8.85 -9.50
C LEU A 123 6.44 -7.61 -10.35
N ILE A 124 6.96 -7.77 -11.58
CA ILE A 124 7.18 -6.66 -12.51
C ILE A 124 5.96 -6.35 -13.39
N HIS A 125 4.83 -7.03 -13.17
CA HIS A 125 3.60 -6.88 -13.96
C HIS A 125 3.75 -7.15 -15.48
N GLN A 126 4.59 -8.11 -15.85
CA GLN A 126 4.79 -8.52 -17.24
C GLN A 126 4.23 -9.92 -17.57
N SER A 127 3.50 -10.50 -16.63
CA SER A 127 2.86 -11.83 -16.82
C SER A 127 1.65 -11.82 -17.77
N GLY A 128 1.17 -10.64 -18.16
CA GLY A 128 -0.02 -10.48 -19.01
C GLY A 128 -1.34 -10.87 -18.33
N TRP A 129 -1.36 -10.98 -17.00
CA TRP A 129 -2.60 -11.24 -16.26
C TRP A 129 -3.51 -10.02 -16.32
N LYS A 130 -4.83 -10.29 -16.40
CA LYS A 130 -5.83 -9.22 -16.40
C LYS A 130 -5.62 -8.25 -15.20
N PRO A 131 -5.74 -6.94 -15.39
CA PRO A 131 -5.55 -5.96 -14.32
C PRO A 131 -6.44 -6.17 -13.11
N TYR A 132 -7.75 -6.36 -13.34
CA TYR A 132 -8.77 -6.41 -12.30
C TYR A 132 -9.97 -7.27 -12.70
N ILE A 133 -10.66 -7.84 -11.71
CA ILE A 133 -11.96 -8.52 -11.86
C ILE A 133 -12.93 -7.92 -10.86
N SER A 134 -14.03 -7.33 -11.34
CA SER A 134 -15.09 -6.78 -10.49
C SER A 134 -15.91 -7.90 -9.83
N HIS A 135 -15.33 -8.51 -8.79
CA HIS A 135 -15.96 -9.66 -8.09
C HIS A 135 -17.28 -9.27 -7.43
N GLN A 136 -17.37 -8.05 -6.89
CA GLN A 136 -18.56 -7.49 -6.23
C GLN A 136 -19.79 -7.46 -7.16
N LEU A 137 -19.62 -7.18 -8.44
CA LEU A 137 -20.74 -7.15 -9.39
C LEU A 137 -21.45 -8.51 -9.50
N SER A 138 -20.74 -9.60 -9.26
CA SER A 138 -21.36 -10.93 -9.23
C SER A 138 -22.17 -11.21 -7.98
N LEU A 139 -22.05 -10.39 -6.95
CA LEU A 139 -22.80 -10.47 -5.69
C LEU A 139 -24.07 -9.63 -5.70
N ILE A 140 -24.23 -8.76 -6.69
CA ILE A 140 -25.39 -7.87 -6.84
C ILE A 140 -26.37 -8.48 -7.84
N LYS A 141 -27.67 -8.46 -7.51
CA LYS A 141 -28.78 -8.83 -8.40
C LYS A 141 -29.10 -7.65 -9.35
N LYS A 142 -29.85 -7.90 -10.41
CA LYS A 142 -30.31 -6.86 -11.35
C LYS A 142 -31.08 -5.72 -10.67
N ASN A 143 -31.78 -6.00 -9.58
CA ASN A 143 -32.52 -5.01 -8.77
C ASN A 143 -31.65 -4.31 -7.71
N GLY A 144 -30.32 -4.41 -7.76
CA GLY A 144 -29.41 -3.76 -6.84
C GLY A 144 -29.29 -4.41 -5.45
N LYS A 145 -30.08 -5.46 -5.13
CA LYS A 145 -29.98 -6.19 -3.86
C LYS A 145 -28.81 -7.18 -3.88
N LEU A 146 -28.20 -7.42 -2.72
CA LEU A 146 -27.16 -8.45 -2.58
C LEU A 146 -27.76 -9.88 -2.72
N LYS A 147 -26.94 -10.80 -3.19
CA LYS A 147 -27.30 -12.23 -3.29
C LYS A 147 -27.10 -12.89 -1.94
N SER A 148 -28.14 -12.98 -1.11
CA SER A 148 -28.12 -13.57 0.23
C SER A 148 -27.53 -14.98 0.30
N ARG A 149 -27.59 -15.74 -0.80
CA ARG A 149 -26.90 -17.04 -0.92
C ARG A 149 -25.38 -16.95 -0.58
N PHE A 150 -24.74 -15.81 -0.82
CA PHE A 150 -23.30 -15.62 -0.61
C PHE A 150 -22.98 -14.60 0.46
N ILE A 151 -23.74 -13.53 0.52
CA ILE A 151 -23.47 -12.35 1.36
C ILE A 151 -24.77 -11.85 1.97
N ASP A 152 -24.77 -11.63 3.28
CA ASP A 152 -25.89 -11.11 4.09
C ASP A 152 -25.38 -10.46 5.38
N ASP A 153 -26.28 -10.08 6.28
CA ASP A 153 -26.04 -9.46 7.58
C ASP A 153 -25.84 -10.44 8.74
N GLU A 154 -25.95 -11.75 8.49
CA GLU A 154 -25.78 -12.76 9.53
C GLU A 154 -24.31 -13.22 9.65
N SER A 155 -23.79 -13.14 10.87
CA SER A 155 -22.46 -13.71 11.20
C SER A 155 -22.54 -15.21 11.44
N SER A 156 -21.51 -15.94 11.06
CA SER A 156 -21.35 -17.35 11.42
C SER A 156 -19.89 -17.81 11.27
N LYS A 157 -19.55 -18.96 11.86
CA LYS A 157 -18.20 -19.58 11.70
C LYS A 157 -17.80 -19.83 10.24
N LYS A 158 -18.77 -19.96 9.32
CA LYS A 158 -18.58 -20.18 7.88
C LYS A 158 -18.49 -18.89 7.06
N ARG A 159 -18.59 -17.73 7.70
CA ARG A 159 -18.60 -16.40 7.09
C ARG A 159 -17.45 -15.55 7.60
N ILE A 160 -17.08 -14.55 6.82
CA ILE A 160 -16.12 -13.51 7.17
C ILE A 160 -16.75 -12.15 6.94
N GLN A 161 -16.38 -11.19 7.77
CA GLN A 161 -16.90 -9.83 7.70
C GLN A 161 -16.23 -9.07 6.53
N VAL A 162 -17.03 -8.30 5.78
CA VAL A 162 -16.59 -7.49 4.63
C VAL A 162 -16.88 -5.99 4.82
N ALA A 163 -17.76 -5.66 5.74
CA ALA A 163 -18.08 -4.31 6.21
C ALA A 163 -18.87 -4.40 7.53
N ASN A 164 -19.30 -3.27 8.10
CA ASN A 164 -20.13 -3.30 9.29
C ASN A 164 -21.42 -4.07 8.99
N ASN A 165 -21.77 -5.04 9.85
CA ASN A 165 -22.95 -5.90 9.71
C ASN A 165 -23.12 -6.53 8.30
N LEU A 166 -22.02 -6.83 7.63
CA LEU A 166 -22.06 -7.48 6.32
C LEU A 166 -21.01 -8.60 6.25
N PHE A 167 -21.47 -9.83 5.94
CA PHE A 167 -20.67 -11.03 6.00
C PHE A 167 -20.79 -11.86 4.72
N ILE A 168 -19.67 -12.43 4.24
CA ILE A 168 -19.64 -13.29 3.07
C ILE A 168 -19.19 -14.71 3.44
N LYS A 169 -19.68 -15.72 2.71
CA LYS A 169 -19.22 -17.11 2.87
C LYS A 169 -17.71 -17.22 2.60
N LYS A 170 -16.94 -17.80 3.52
CA LYS A 170 -15.51 -18.08 3.34
C LYS A 170 -15.20 -18.83 2.03
N SER A 171 -16.09 -19.75 1.66
CA SER A 171 -15.97 -20.52 0.42
C SER A 171 -16.02 -19.67 -0.87
N TYR A 172 -16.42 -18.38 -0.77
CA TYR A 172 -16.42 -17.48 -1.93
C TYR A 172 -15.00 -17.24 -2.50
N TYR A 173 -13.97 -17.35 -1.67
CA TYR A 173 -12.58 -17.31 -2.12
C TYR A 173 -12.30 -18.31 -3.27
N ASN A 174 -12.87 -19.51 -3.21
CA ASN A 174 -12.76 -20.49 -4.31
C ASN A 174 -13.33 -19.95 -5.63
N LYS A 175 -14.34 -19.09 -5.60
CA LYS A 175 -14.88 -18.44 -6.78
C LYS A 175 -13.96 -17.35 -7.32
N ILE A 176 -13.31 -16.60 -6.43
CA ILE A 176 -12.28 -15.61 -6.80
C ILE A 176 -11.18 -16.33 -7.58
N VAL A 177 -10.56 -17.35 -7.00
CA VAL A 177 -9.47 -18.10 -7.64
C VAL A 177 -9.94 -18.73 -8.97
N ARG A 178 -11.17 -19.30 -9.02
CA ARG A 178 -11.74 -19.85 -10.25
C ARG A 178 -11.89 -18.78 -11.34
N LYS A 179 -12.30 -17.56 -11.00
CA LYS A 179 -12.39 -16.46 -11.95
C LYS A 179 -11.01 -16.02 -12.42
N ILE A 180 -10.04 -15.86 -11.52
CA ILE A 180 -8.64 -15.58 -11.88
C ILE A 180 -8.13 -16.63 -12.88
N LYS A 181 -8.27 -17.90 -12.54
CA LYS A 181 -7.86 -19.04 -13.36
C LYS A 181 -8.39 -18.97 -14.81
N ARG A 182 -9.63 -18.51 -15.00
CA ARG A 182 -10.33 -18.47 -16.30
C ARG A 182 -10.04 -17.23 -17.14
N THR A 183 -9.38 -16.20 -16.60
CA THR A 183 -9.03 -15.01 -17.40
C THR A 183 -7.98 -15.36 -18.44
N LYS A 184 -8.05 -14.72 -19.60
CA LYS A 184 -7.02 -14.86 -20.64
C LYS A 184 -5.76 -14.11 -20.23
N ILE A 185 -4.60 -14.61 -20.63
CA ILE A 185 -3.34 -13.87 -20.63
C ILE A 185 -3.32 -13.05 -21.92
N LYS A 186 -2.91 -11.77 -21.80
CA LYS A 186 -2.73 -10.85 -22.93
C LYS A 186 -1.39 -10.15 -22.76
N SER A 187 -0.72 -9.87 -23.86
CA SER A 187 0.50 -9.04 -23.85
C SER A 187 1.56 -9.52 -22.83
N LYS A 188 1.84 -10.84 -22.79
CA LYS A 188 2.90 -11.37 -21.93
C LYS A 188 4.25 -10.75 -22.35
N GLY A 189 5.05 -10.30 -21.39
CA GLY A 189 6.29 -9.56 -21.60
C GLY A 189 6.12 -8.05 -21.66
N GLU A 190 4.89 -7.54 -21.81
CA GLU A 190 4.59 -6.11 -21.74
C GLU A 190 4.11 -5.72 -20.33
N TYR A 191 4.38 -4.48 -19.93
CA TYR A 191 3.91 -3.96 -18.66
C TYR A 191 2.38 -3.82 -18.66
N LEU A 192 1.71 -4.59 -17.80
CA LEU A 192 0.29 -4.51 -17.57
C LEU A 192 0.00 -4.66 -16.08
N TYR A 193 -0.21 -3.53 -15.37
CA TYR A 193 -0.47 -3.54 -13.94
C TYR A 193 -1.63 -4.47 -13.57
N SER A 194 -1.37 -5.47 -12.73
CA SER A 194 -2.35 -6.47 -12.31
C SER A 194 -2.33 -6.70 -10.80
N GLY A 195 -3.50 -6.57 -10.16
CA GLY A 195 -3.69 -6.92 -8.76
C GLY A 195 -3.96 -8.41 -8.51
N LEU A 196 -4.25 -9.20 -9.55
CA LEU A 196 -4.76 -10.57 -9.40
C LEU A 196 -3.76 -11.54 -8.76
N PHE A 197 -2.48 -11.42 -9.08
CA PHE A 197 -1.42 -12.20 -8.44
C PHE A 197 -1.37 -11.91 -6.94
N PHE A 198 -1.38 -10.64 -6.57
CA PHE A 198 -1.28 -10.22 -5.18
C PHE A 198 -2.43 -10.75 -4.32
N CYS A 199 -3.62 -10.96 -4.88
CA CYS A 199 -4.71 -11.64 -4.18
C CYS A 199 -4.38 -13.08 -3.77
N LEU A 200 -3.40 -13.72 -4.41
CA LEU A 200 -2.99 -15.09 -4.10
C LEU A 200 -1.79 -15.16 -3.14
N VAL A 201 -1.11 -14.04 -2.90
CA VAL A 201 0.10 -14.01 -2.05
C VAL A 201 -0.17 -14.51 -0.63
N PRO A 202 -1.29 -14.18 0.04
CA PRO A 202 -1.57 -14.77 1.35
C PRO A 202 -1.53 -16.31 1.33
N GLU A 203 -2.21 -16.95 0.39
CA GLU A 203 -2.21 -18.41 0.26
C GLU A 203 -0.81 -18.97 -0.05
N ILE A 204 0.00 -18.25 -0.84
CA ILE A 204 1.38 -18.66 -1.14
C ILE A 204 2.23 -18.64 0.12
N VAL A 205 2.17 -17.56 0.90
CA VAL A 205 2.89 -17.41 2.16
C VAL A 205 2.48 -18.50 3.14
N GLU A 206 1.18 -18.71 3.33
CA GLU A 206 0.62 -19.73 4.22
C GLU A 206 1.05 -21.15 3.81
N ASN A 207 1.07 -21.46 2.51
CA ASN A 207 1.50 -22.76 2.00
C ASN A 207 3.00 -23.02 2.18
N ILE A 208 3.83 -21.98 2.18
CA ILE A 208 5.30 -22.12 2.31
C ILE A 208 5.74 -22.08 3.77
N SER A 209 5.21 -21.13 4.56
CA SER A 209 5.64 -20.90 5.95
C SER A 209 4.89 -21.76 6.96
N GLY A 210 3.65 -22.17 6.66
CA GLY A 210 2.74 -22.78 7.62
C GLY A 210 2.05 -21.79 8.55
N GLU A 211 2.35 -20.49 8.42
CA GLU A 211 1.81 -19.41 9.24
C GLU A 211 0.74 -18.63 8.47
N SER A 212 -0.21 -17.99 9.18
CA SER A 212 -1.11 -17.05 8.53
C SER A 212 -0.32 -15.87 7.95
N PHE A 213 -0.77 -15.33 6.81
CA PHE A 213 -0.11 -14.18 6.17
C PHE A 213 0.10 -13.00 7.13
N GLN A 214 -0.90 -12.72 7.97
CA GLN A 214 -0.84 -11.65 8.95
C GLN A 214 0.19 -11.93 10.05
N SER A 215 0.23 -13.15 10.61
CA SER A 215 1.21 -13.54 11.62
C SER A 215 2.64 -13.51 11.04
N TYR A 216 2.81 -14.02 9.82
CA TYR A 216 4.11 -14.00 9.15
C TYR A 216 4.68 -12.59 9.00
N LEU A 217 3.84 -11.61 8.60
CA LEU A 217 4.25 -10.23 8.49
C LEU A 217 4.56 -9.60 9.85
N TYR A 218 3.73 -9.88 10.85
CA TYR A 218 3.89 -9.34 12.19
C TYR A 218 5.22 -9.82 12.82
N GLU A 219 5.48 -11.12 12.82
CA GLU A 219 6.67 -11.72 13.44
C GLU A 219 7.97 -11.37 12.70
N ASN A 220 7.93 -11.30 11.37
CA ASN A 220 9.13 -11.04 10.59
C ASN A 220 9.48 -9.56 10.45
N PHE A 221 8.47 -8.65 10.57
CA PHE A 221 8.68 -7.22 10.30
C PHE A 221 8.04 -6.31 11.34
N TYR A 222 6.71 -6.31 11.47
CA TYR A 222 6.00 -5.22 12.15
C TYR A 222 6.32 -5.14 13.63
N SER A 223 6.39 -6.27 14.34
CA SER A 223 6.77 -6.32 15.75
C SER A 223 8.22 -5.87 15.98
N LYS A 224 9.14 -6.30 15.11
CA LYS A 224 10.57 -5.97 15.22
C LYS A 224 10.84 -4.48 15.01
N ILE A 225 10.12 -3.86 14.06
CA ILE A 225 10.27 -2.44 13.71
C ILE A 225 9.48 -1.55 14.69
N GLY A 226 8.54 -2.12 15.42
CA GLY A 226 7.66 -1.39 16.33
C GLY A 226 6.66 -0.50 15.57
N VAL A 227 6.07 -1.03 14.49
CA VAL A 227 5.02 -0.36 13.70
C VAL A 227 3.65 -0.98 13.94
N ASN A 228 2.62 -0.15 13.82
CA ASN A 228 1.22 -0.54 14.01
C ASN A 228 0.50 -0.76 12.67
N LEU A 229 1.14 -1.54 11.78
CA LEU A 229 0.52 -1.95 10.53
C LEU A 229 -0.37 -3.17 10.74
N MET A 230 -1.63 -3.09 10.29
CA MET A 230 -2.59 -4.17 10.52
C MET A 230 -3.64 -4.31 9.43
N PHE A 231 -4.27 -5.47 9.39
CA PHE A 231 -5.48 -5.72 8.59
C PHE A 231 -6.72 -5.65 9.48
N ASN A 232 -7.87 -5.20 8.91
CA ASN A 232 -9.16 -5.16 9.58
C ASN A 232 -9.15 -4.43 10.94
N PRO A 233 -8.66 -3.19 11.03
CA PRO A 233 -8.55 -2.48 12.31
C PRO A 233 -9.90 -2.28 13.02
N ALA A 234 -11.03 -2.26 12.31
CA ALA A 234 -12.37 -2.14 12.92
C ALA A 234 -12.69 -3.22 13.97
N LYS A 235 -11.93 -4.33 13.99
CA LYS A 235 -12.14 -5.41 14.96
C LYS A 235 -11.57 -5.10 16.35
N ASN A 236 -10.45 -4.39 16.40
CA ASN A 236 -9.65 -4.26 17.62
C ASN A 236 -9.17 -2.81 17.88
N TYR A 237 -9.55 -1.87 17.02
CA TYR A 237 -9.12 -0.48 17.11
C TYR A 237 -10.33 0.45 17.23
N GLN A 238 -10.16 1.59 17.89
CA GLN A 238 -11.24 2.57 18.04
C GLN A 238 -11.58 3.22 16.69
N LEU A 239 -12.85 3.24 16.30
CA LEU A 239 -13.25 3.77 15.00
C LEU A 239 -12.88 5.24 14.80
N ASN A 240 -12.94 6.06 15.85
CA ASN A 240 -12.54 7.46 15.79
C ASN A 240 -11.04 7.68 15.54
N LYS A 241 -10.22 6.62 15.58
CA LYS A 241 -8.81 6.62 15.19
C LYS A 241 -8.56 6.02 13.82
N ILE A 242 -9.60 5.69 13.08
CA ILE A 242 -9.49 5.14 11.73
C ILE A 242 -10.14 6.12 10.76
N VAL A 243 -9.38 6.60 9.79
CA VAL A 243 -9.87 7.55 8.79
C VAL A 243 -10.82 6.83 7.81
N PRO A 244 -12.06 7.32 7.61
CA PRO A 244 -12.98 6.72 6.66
C PRO A 244 -12.50 6.91 5.22
N THR A 245 -12.88 5.99 4.33
CA THR A 245 -12.53 6.07 2.92
C THR A 245 -13.70 6.59 2.08
N GLU A 246 -14.65 5.75 1.72
CA GLU A 246 -15.71 6.06 0.78
C GLU A 246 -17.09 5.77 1.38
N ASN A 247 -18.08 6.58 1.02
CA ASN A 247 -19.46 6.20 1.20
C ASN A 247 -19.87 5.29 0.03
N ASP A 248 -19.72 3.97 0.20
CA ASP A 248 -19.97 2.97 -0.84
C ASP A 248 -21.48 2.84 -1.11
N VAL A 249 -21.94 3.48 -2.16
CA VAL A 249 -23.38 3.45 -2.57
C VAL A 249 -23.72 2.24 -3.46
N THR A 250 -22.74 1.48 -3.92
CA THR A 250 -22.95 0.43 -4.92
C THR A 250 -22.99 -0.99 -4.33
N PHE A 251 -22.00 -1.35 -3.53
CA PHE A 251 -21.80 -2.71 -3.05
C PHE A 251 -22.17 -2.86 -1.57
N ARG A 252 -21.49 -2.15 -0.67
CA ARG A 252 -21.68 -2.30 0.78
C ARG A 252 -22.74 -1.36 1.34
N LYS A 253 -23.08 -0.30 0.62
CA LYS A 253 -24.12 0.69 0.90
C LYS A 253 -23.99 1.32 2.30
N GLN A 254 -22.77 1.67 2.64
CA GLN A 254 -22.42 2.31 3.91
C GLN A 254 -21.10 3.05 3.82
N LEU A 255 -20.82 3.91 4.80
CA LEU A 255 -19.50 4.50 4.98
C LEU A 255 -18.49 3.40 5.31
N ILE A 256 -17.39 3.35 4.59
CA ILE A 256 -16.32 2.39 4.79
C ILE A 256 -15.27 2.99 5.71
N GLN A 257 -15.21 2.46 6.93
CA GLN A 257 -14.27 2.88 7.97
C GLN A 257 -13.75 1.66 8.74
N GLY A 258 -12.45 1.45 8.73
CA GLY A 258 -11.80 0.30 9.36
C GLY A 258 -11.96 -1.03 8.61
N TYR A 259 -12.61 -0.99 7.46
CA TYR A 259 -12.69 -2.08 6.48
C TYR A 259 -12.00 -1.63 5.19
N VAL A 260 -11.34 -2.56 4.50
CA VAL A 260 -10.60 -2.24 3.27
C VAL A 260 -11.52 -1.68 2.19
N HIS A 261 -11.06 -0.61 1.53
CA HIS A 261 -11.80 0.03 0.42
C HIS A 261 -11.94 -0.91 -0.79
N ASP A 262 -10.87 -1.62 -1.19
CA ASP A 262 -10.88 -2.55 -2.31
C ASP A 262 -11.91 -3.67 -2.10
N GLU A 263 -12.87 -3.80 -3.03
CA GLU A 263 -13.97 -4.76 -2.91
C GLU A 263 -13.50 -6.21 -2.99
N THR A 264 -12.45 -6.51 -3.76
CA THR A 264 -11.93 -7.87 -3.84
C THR A 264 -11.27 -8.28 -2.54
N ALA A 265 -10.43 -7.42 -1.97
CA ALA A 265 -9.82 -7.64 -0.66
C ALA A 265 -10.89 -7.76 0.45
N ALA A 266 -11.94 -6.93 0.42
CA ALA A 266 -13.08 -7.03 1.34
C ALA A 266 -13.78 -8.39 1.24
N ILE A 267 -14.07 -8.86 0.03
CA ILE A 267 -14.67 -10.18 -0.25
C ILE A 267 -13.77 -11.33 0.24
N MET A 268 -12.45 -11.10 0.31
CA MET A 268 -11.47 -12.04 0.89
C MET A 268 -11.39 -11.94 2.42
N GLY A 269 -12.17 -11.06 3.05
CA GLY A 269 -12.18 -10.86 4.51
C GLY A 269 -11.21 -9.79 5.00
N GLY A 270 -10.79 -8.90 4.11
CA GLY A 270 -9.93 -7.76 4.42
C GLY A 270 -8.43 -8.08 4.48
N ILE A 271 -8.03 -9.35 4.44
CA ILE A 271 -6.63 -9.78 4.41
C ILE A 271 -6.28 -10.23 3.00
N SER A 272 -5.56 -9.40 2.27
CA SER A 272 -5.14 -9.69 0.90
C SER A 272 -3.79 -9.03 0.60
N GLY A 273 -3.07 -9.57 -0.37
CA GLY A 273 -1.79 -8.97 -0.77
C GLY A 273 -1.93 -7.79 -1.73
N ASN A 274 -3.13 -7.55 -2.31
CA ASN A 274 -3.34 -6.43 -3.23
C ASN A 274 -3.78 -5.13 -2.53
N ALA A 275 -4.45 -5.24 -1.39
CA ALA A 275 -4.97 -4.15 -0.55
C ALA A 275 -5.38 -4.70 0.83
N GLY A 276 -5.66 -3.83 1.80
CA GLY A 276 -6.20 -4.19 3.11
C GLY A 276 -5.29 -3.89 4.29
N LEU A 277 -4.05 -3.46 4.04
CA LEU A 277 -3.17 -2.96 5.10
C LEU A 277 -3.60 -1.55 5.51
N PHE A 278 -3.60 -1.30 6.81
CA PHE A 278 -3.84 0.00 7.43
C PHE A 278 -2.63 0.41 8.26
N GLY A 279 -2.39 1.70 8.37
CA GLY A 279 -1.32 2.27 9.18
C GLY A 279 -1.28 3.78 9.13
N SER A 280 -0.42 4.36 9.96
CA SER A 280 -0.11 5.80 9.97
C SER A 280 1.04 6.14 9.02
N ALA A 281 1.25 7.43 8.73
CA ALA A 281 2.41 7.86 7.96
C ALA A 281 3.74 7.55 8.67
N ASN A 282 3.76 7.59 10.00
CA ASN A 282 4.92 7.21 10.79
C ASN A 282 5.24 5.71 10.65
N ASP A 283 4.22 4.84 10.63
CA ASP A 283 4.43 3.40 10.42
C ASP A 283 5.01 3.11 9.03
N VAL A 284 4.43 3.73 8.00
CA VAL A 284 4.93 3.62 6.62
C VAL A 284 6.35 4.21 6.51
N GLY A 285 6.62 5.33 7.19
CA GLY A 285 7.93 5.96 7.26
C GLY A 285 8.99 5.03 7.83
N LYS A 286 8.75 4.43 9.00
CA LYS A 286 9.66 3.46 9.64
C LYS A 286 9.91 2.22 8.77
N MET A 287 8.88 1.70 8.10
CA MET A 287 9.04 0.62 7.13
C MET A 287 9.90 1.05 5.94
N SER A 288 9.76 2.30 5.51
CA SER A 288 10.60 2.88 4.44
C SER A 288 12.04 3.07 4.90
N GLU A 289 12.28 3.42 6.17
CA GLU A 289 13.62 3.48 6.75
C GLU A 289 14.33 2.12 6.73
N LEU A 290 13.63 1.03 7.06
CA LEU A 290 14.19 -0.32 6.93
C LEU A 290 14.69 -0.57 5.50
N LEU A 291 13.89 -0.20 4.50
CA LEU A 291 14.24 -0.39 3.10
C LEU A 291 15.38 0.55 2.64
N LEU A 292 15.35 1.82 3.05
CA LEU A 292 16.43 2.78 2.78
C LEU A 292 17.76 2.30 3.38
N ASN A 293 17.70 1.77 4.60
CA ASN A 293 18.84 1.19 5.33
C ASN A 293 19.19 -0.25 4.84
N LYS A 294 18.77 -0.60 3.62
CA LYS A 294 19.10 -1.87 2.97
C LYS A 294 18.72 -3.10 3.82
N GLY A 295 17.56 -3.04 4.46
CA GLY A 295 17.02 -4.13 5.27
C GLY A 295 17.57 -4.22 6.69
N LYS A 296 18.31 -3.21 7.15
CA LYS A 296 18.92 -3.16 8.48
C LYS A 296 18.09 -2.29 9.43
N LEU A 297 17.80 -2.82 10.60
CA LEU A 297 17.20 -2.09 11.71
C LEU A 297 18.19 -2.05 12.87
N ASN A 298 18.66 -0.85 13.24
CA ASN A 298 19.77 -0.67 14.18
C ASN A 298 20.98 -1.51 13.76
N SER A 299 21.35 -2.55 14.55
CA SER A 299 22.43 -3.48 14.22
C SER A 299 21.94 -4.82 13.64
N GLU A 300 20.62 -5.08 13.59
CA GLU A 300 20.04 -6.34 13.12
C GLU A 300 19.70 -6.27 11.61
N GLN A 301 20.11 -7.28 10.85
CA GLN A 301 19.73 -7.45 9.45
C GLN A 301 18.41 -8.22 9.35
N ILE A 302 17.31 -7.54 9.08
CA ILE A 302 15.96 -8.12 8.97
C ILE A 302 15.75 -8.78 7.60
N ILE A 303 16.24 -8.14 6.54
CA ILE A 303 16.28 -8.63 5.16
C ILE A 303 17.70 -8.40 4.63
N ASN A 304 18.26 -9.38 3.93
CA ASN A 304 19.60 -9.25 3.35
C ASN A 304 19.69 -8.02 2.42
N GLU A 305 20.80 -7.27 2.50
CA GLU A 305 21.04 -6.08 1.68
C GLU A 305 20.90 -6.36 0.17
N ASN A 306 21.47 -7.48 -0.30
CA ASN A 306 21.38 -7.85 -1.71
C ASN A 306 19.94 -8.15 -2.14
N THR A 307 19.12 -8.71 -1.24
CA THR A 307 17.70 -8.94 -1.50
C THR A 307 16.97 -7.61 -1.67
N VAL A 308 17.19 -6.64 -0.77
CA VAL A 308 16.59 -5.30 -0.90
C VAL A 308 17.01 -4.64 -2.21
N LYS A 309 18.31 -4.62 -2.52
CA LYS A 309 18.84 -4.05 -3.78
C LYS A 309 18.23 -4.72 -5.01
N TYR A 310 18.17 -6.04 -5.03
CA TYR A 310 17.65 -6.79 -6.16
C TYR A 310 16.16 -6.54 -6.40
N PHE A 311 15.36 -6.44 -5.35
CA PHE A 311 13.93 -6.17 -5.47
C PHE A 311 13.63 -4.72 -5.83
N SER A 312 14.34 -3.77 -5.27
CA SER A 312 14.13 -2.34 -5.57
C SER A 312 14.71 -1.93 -6.93
N ASN A 313 15.82 -2.53 -7.35
CA ASN A 313 16.52 -2.20 -8.60
C ASN A 313 17.07 -3.46 -9.27
N PRO A 314 16.25 -4.31 -9.90
CA PRO A 314 16.70 -5.51 -10.57
C PRO A 314 17.58 -5.15 -11.78
N GLU A 315 18.62 -5.93 -12.04
CA GLU A 315 19.60 -5.69 -13.13
C GLU A 315 18.94 -5.54 -14.50
N ASN A 316 17.86 -6.28 -14.75
CA ASN A 316 17.08 -6.19 -15.99
C ASN A 316 16.16 -4.97 -16.08
N TYR A 317 16.19 -4.09 -15.11
CA TYR A 317 15.41 -2.86 -15.09
C TYR A 317 15.74 -1.93 -16.28
N LYS A 318 16.97 -1.98 -16.79
CA LYS A 318 17.42 -1.18 -17.95
C LYS A 318 16.77 -1.60 -19.28
N ASN A 319 16.01 -2.68 -19.32
CA ASN A 319 15.18 -2.96 -20.49
C ASN A 319 14.11 -1.87 -20.56
N GLU A 320 14.08 -1.06 -21.62
CA GLU A 320 13.19 0.10 -21.84
C GLU A 320 11.70 -0.18 -21.60
N ARG A 321 11.30 -1.45 -21.54
CA ARG A 321 9.93 -1.90 -21.25
C ARG A 321 9.67 -2.25 -19.77
N ALA A 322 10.70 -2.36 -18.93
CA ALA A 322 10.59 -2.79 -17.54
C ALA A 322 10.77 -1.61 -16.58
N VAL A 323 9.77 -0.76 -16.49
CA VAL A 323 9.76 0.48 -15.67
C VAL A 323 9.39 0.19 -14.22
N ARG A 324 9.85 -0.95 -13.65
CA ARG A 324 9.41 -1.37 -12.32
C ARG A 324 10.44 -2.24 -11.61
N GLY A 325 10.58 -2.06 -10.30
CA GLY A 325 11.22 -3.03 -9.42
C GLY A 325 10.33 -4.25 -9.17
N LEU A 326 10.84 -5.25 -8.50
CA LEU A 326 10.09 -6.45 -8.11
C LEU A 326 9.08 -6.08 -7.00
N GLY A 327 7.87 -5.72 -7.41
CA GLY A 327 6.80 -5.27 -6.50
C GLY A 327 6.83 -3.79 -6.13
N PHE A 328 7.79 -3.00 -6.61
CA PHE A 328 7.91 -1.56 -6.39
C PHE A 328 7.71 -0.78 -7.68
N ASP A 329 7.09 0.39 -7.60
CA ASP A 329 7.10 1.37 -8.69
C ASP A 329 8.46 2.07 -8.75
N LYS A 330 8.83 2.49 -9.97
CA LYS A 330 10.04 3.28 -10.27
C LYS A 330 9.62 4.57 -10.99
N PRO A 331 10.47 5.61 -11.04
CA PRO A 331 10.22 6.74 -11.93
C PRO A 331 9.99 6.26 -13.36
N ARG A 332 8.94 6.73 -14.00
CA ARG A 332 8.60 6.30 -15.36
C ARG A 332 8.01 7.42 -16.20
N LEU A 333 8.33 7.39 -17.49
CA LEU A 333 7.71 8.28 -18.46
C LEU A 333 6.24 7.88 -18.69
N THR A 334 5.35 8.83 -18.59
CA THR A 334 3.92 8.66 -18.92
C THR A 334 3.67 8.88 -20.40
N SER A 335 2.50 8.47 -20.90
CA SER A 335 2.06 8.76 -22.28
C SER A 335 1.97 10.26 -22.57
N SER A 336 1.84 11.11 -21.55
CA SER A 336 1.84 12.57 -21.67
C SER A 336 3.24 13.18 -21.67
N GLY A 337 4.31 12.39 -21.70
CA GLY A 337 5.68 12.87 -21.70
C GLY A 337 6.23 13.36 -20.34
N LYS A 338 5.49 13.14 -19.26
CA LYS A 338 5.93 13.51 -17.90
C LYS A 338 6.51 12.31 -17.17
N ILE A 339 7.54 12.51 -16.35
CA ILE A 339 8.03 11.49 -15.44
C ILE A 339 7.19 11.51 -14.15
N THR A 340 6.67 10.35 -13.77
CA THR A 340 5.89 10.17 -12.54
C THR A 340 6.67 9.32 -11.53
N PRO A 341 6.64 9.63 -10.22
CA PRO A 341 5.88 10.71 -9.57
C PRO A 341 6.50 12.09 -9.74
N SER A 342 7.81 12.21 -10.01
CA SER A 342 8.54 13.44 -10.35
C SER A 342 9.85 13.11 -11.04
N GLN A 343 10.30 13.99 -11.94
CA GLN A 343 11.62 13.91 -12.60
C GLN A 343 12.78 14.25 -11.65
N LYS A 344 12.49 14.75 -10.44
CA LYS A 344 13.51 15.11 -9.44
C LYS A 344 14.01 13.91 -8.64
N PHE A 345 13.32 12.80 -8.68
CA PHE A 345 13.79 11.56 -8.09
C PHE A 345 14.94 10.96 -8.92
N SER A 346 15.86 10.29 -8.22
CA SER A 346 16.92 9.50 -8.88
C SER A 346 16.35 8.24 -9.56
N ASP A 347 17.09 7.69 -10.50
CA ASP A 347 16.74 6.42 -11.15
C ASP A 347 16.74 5.23 -10.19
N LEU A 348 17.46 5.33 -9.06
CA LEU A 348 17.46 4.32 -8.01
C LEU A 348 16.24 4.40 -7.09
N SER A 349 15.49 5.50 -7.13
CA SER A 349 14.32 5.70 -6.27
C SER A 349 13.21 4.71 -6.57
N TYR A 350 12.39 4.39 -5.57
CA TYR A 350 11.29 3.44 -5.67
C TYR A 350 10.22 3.68 -4.60
N GLY A 351 9.03 3.19 -4.84
CA GLY A 351 7.92 3.35 -3.91
C GLY A 351 6.64 2.73 -4.42
N HIS A 352 5.51 3.23 -3.99
CA HIS A 352 4.20 2.85 -4.52
C HIS A 352 3.13 3.91 -4.21
N THR A 353 2.06 3.91 -5.01
CA THR A 353 0.87 4.73 -4.76
C THR A 353 -0.32 3.86 -4.36
N GLY A 354 -1.26 4.43 -3.61
CA GLY A 354 -2.54 3.82 -3.27
C GLY A 354 -3.73 4.55 -3.88
N PHE A 355 -4.79 3.80 -4.21
CA PHE A 355 -6.01 4.33 -4.81
C PHE A 355 -6.72 5.34 -3.90
N THR A 356 -6.62 5.14 -2.60
CA THR A 356 -7.18 6.02 -1.56
C THR A 356 -6.50 7.38 -1.44
N GLY A 357 -5.44 7.61 -2.20
CA GLY A 357 -4.65 8.85 -2.20
C GLY A 357 -3.31 8.70 -1.49
N THR A 358 -3.01 7.52 -0.98
CA THR A 358 -1.76 7.23 -0.27
C THR A 358 -0.56 7.14 -1.23
N PHE A 359 0.61 7.46 -0.71
CA PHE A 359 1.86 7.53 -1.44
C PHE A 359 3.03 7.32 -0.48
N PHE A 360 4.01 6.51 -0.86
CA PHE A 360 5.34 6.53 -0.26
C PHE A 360 6.40 6.38 -1.34
N TRP A 361 7.54 7.00 -1.11
CA TRP A 361 8.68 6.93 -2.03
C TRP A 361 9.98 7.03 -1.25
N ILE A 362 10.97 6.28 -1.71
CA ILE A 362 12.32 6.19 -1.14
C ILE A 362 13.30 6.53 -2.25
N ASP A 363 14.18 7.47 -2.02
CA ASP A 363 15.31 7.78 -2.91
C ASP A 363 16.63 7.48 -2.20
N PRO A 364 17.29 6.35 -2.53
CA PRO A 364 18.54 5.97 -1.87
C PRO A 364 19.72 6.89 -2.18
N GLU A 365 19.74 7.56 -3.34
CA GLU A 365 20.84 8.48 -3.70
C GLU A 365 20.71 9.81 -2.94
N LYS A 366 19.48 10.21 -2.65
CA LYS A 366 19.17 11.44 -1.91
C LYS A 366 18.90 11.18 -0.42
N GLU A 367 19.03 9.92 0.01
CA GLU A 367 18.72 9.48 1.38
C GLU A 367 17.36 9.99 1.88
N THR A 368 16.38 10.08 0.98
CA THR A 368 15.10 10.74 1.22
C THR A 368 13.94 9.76 1.24
N ILE A 369 13.03 9.97 2.20
CA ILE A 369 11.74 9.27 2.31
C ILE A 369 10.63 10.31 2.30
N ILE A 370 9.61 10.07 1.48
CA ILE A 370 8.39 10.87 1.43
C ILE A 370 7.19 9.94 1.58
N VAL A 371 6.36 10.18 2.58
CA VAL A 371 5.07 9.49 2.79
C VAL A 371 3.96 10.53 2.87
N LEU A 372 2.93 10.38 2.07
CA LEU A 372 1.70 11.16 2.14
C LEU A 372 0.51 10.20 2.19
N LEU A 373 -0.23 10.22 3.28
CA LEU A 373 -1.47 9.46 3.42
C LEU A 373 -2.67 10.41 3.37
N THR A 374 -3.63 10.11 2.52
CA THR A 374 -4.89 10.86 2.40
C THR A 374 -6.06 9.89 2.22
N ASN A 375 -7.26 10.40 2.40
CA ASN A 375 -8.50 9.71 2.06
C ASN A 375 -9.24 10.41 0.90
N ARG A 376 -8.52 10.70 -0.20
CA ARG A 376 -9.07 11.42 -1.35
C ARG A 376 -10.38 10.84 -1.89
N VAL A 377 -10.64 9.55 -1.65
CA VAL A 377 -11.87 8.85 -2.07
C VAL A 377 -13.08 9.19 -1.19
N TYR A 378 -12.93 10.01 -0.17
CA TYR A 378 -14.05 10.48 0.65
C TYR A 378 -14.65 11.77 0.05
N PRO A 379 -15.98 11.87 -0.06
CA PRO A 379 -16.96 10.82 0.20
C PRO A 379 -17.14 9.84 -0.97
N SER A 380 -16.54 10.09 -2.14
CA SER A 380 -16.67 9.28 -3.34
C SER A 380 -15.35 9.17 -4.10
N ARG A 381 -15.10 7.99 -4.66
CA ARG A 381 -13.95 7.73 -5.55
C ARG A 381 -13.92 8.56 -6.83
N SER A 382 -15.05 9.19 -7.17
CA SER A 382 -15.14 10.11 -8.31
C SER A 382 -14.48 11.48 -8.09
N TYR A 383 -14.02 11.76 -6.87
CA TYR A 383 -13.27 12.97 -6.56
C TYR A 383 -11.83 12.81 -7.05
N GLU A 384 -11.44 13.61 -8.05
CA GLU A 384 -10.13 13.54 -8.71
C GLU A 384 -9.24 14.77 -8.46
N ASN A 385 -9.71 15.76 -7.68
CA ASN A 385 -9.00 17.01 -7.40
C ASN A 385 -7.54 16.82 -6.95
N MET A 386 -7.23 15.74 -6.24
CA MET A 386 -5.84 15.41 -5.84
C MET A 386 -4.92 15.24 -7.07
N TYR A 387 -5.44 14.68 -8.16
CA TYR A 387 -4.71 14.47 -9.40
C TYR A 387 -4.68 15.74 -10.25
N ASP A 388 -5.81 16.45 -10.34
CA ASP A 388 -5.90 17.70 -11.09
C ASP A 388 -4.97 18.77 -10.50
N LEU A 389 -4.83 18.81 -9.19
CA LEU A 389 -3.91 19.71 -8.47
C LEU A 389 -2.46 19.20 -8.48
N ASP A 390 -2.20 17.97 -8.95
CA ASP A 390 -0.87 17.35 -9.04
C ASP A 390 -0.10 17.37 -7.69
N VAL A 391 -0.84 17.08 -6.60
CA VAL A 391 -0.34 17.27 -5.22
C VAL A 391 0.93 16.47 -4.96
N ARG A 392 0.98 15.20 -5.41
CA ARG A 392 2.14 14.32 -5.16
C ARG A 392 3.41 14.86 -5.79
N ARG A 393 3.35 15.26 -7.07
CA ARG A 393 4.52 15.82 -7.77
C ARG A 393 4.98 17.12 -7.13
N LYS A 394 4.05 18.04 -6.85
CA LYS A 394 4.40 19.31 -6.18
C LYS A 394 5.05 19.09 -4.83
N LEU A 395 4.54 18.13 -4.03
CA LEU A 395 5.15 17.77 -2.75
C LEU A 395 6.59 17.28 -2.95
N VAL A 396 6.80 16.34 -3.87
CA VAL A 396 8.14 15.81 -4.19
C VAL A 396 9.07 16.93 -4.65
N ASP A 397 8.58 17.80 -5.55
CA ASP A 397 9.37 18.90 -6.10
C ASP A 397 9.85 19.87 -4.99
N ILE A 398 9.00 20.15 -3.99
CA ILE A 398 9.38 21.00 -2.84
C ILE A 398 10.40 20.29 -1.93
N VAL A 399 10.20 18.98 -1.68
CA VAL A 399 11.07 18.22 -0.76
C VAL A 399 12.47 17.99 -1.37
N ILE A 400 12.55 17.76 -2.67
CA ILE A 400 13.81 17.39 -3.36
C ILE A 400 14.59 18.63 -3.85
N GLU A 401 13.98 19.82 -3.92
CA GLU A 401 14.64 21.07 -4.38
C GLU A 401 15.76 21.55 -3.43
N ASN A 402 15.95 20.88 -2.31
CA ASN A 402 16.88 21.23 -1.26
C ASN A 402 17.86 20.08 -1.03
#